data_4f34d5e1b0b0dbf0ca0305b127925913
#
_entry.id   4f34d5e1b0b0dbf0ca0305b127925913
#
_cell.length_a   1.000
_cell.length_b   1.000
_cell.length_c   1.000
_cell.angle_alpha   90.00
_cell.angle_beta   90.00
_cell.angle_gamma   90.00
#
_symmetry.space_group_name_H-M   'P 1'
#
loop_
_entity.id
_entity.type
_entity.pdbx_description
1 polymer ?
#
loop_
_entity_poly.entity_id
_entity_poly.type
_entity_poly.pdbx_seq_one_letter_code
_entity_poly.pdbx_strand_id
1 'polypeptide(L)'
;MSLGITMVITSCGRQDLLAETLRSFEQHAPNTLDELIIVEDGPADNSFVKDIMPTVKSFNLLNSPVTRRGQLLNIEWAYSQVKTPYIFHCEDDWRFTAPNFIEDSLHLLEVFPECLMVHLRSHKDQWQESHNRSWVEEEEHVIDALSYWKIRPWIQHDGGFGFTFNPGLRRLADYHRVGGLRTPIAVRYGPMFNVKDGCLVERTNAENYQRLGMWCASLEPQGRVEHIGWHRHIPT
;
A
#
# COMPACT_ATOMS: atom_id res chain seq x y z
N MET A 1 -1.61 15.03 18.45
CA MET A 1 -2.95 14.45 18.23
C MET A 1 -2.75 13.15 17.46
N SER A 2 -3.69 12.20 17.55
CA SER A 2 -3.66 10.97 16.74
C SER A 2 -4.09 11.29 15.32
N LEU A 3 -3.36 10.79 14.31
CA LEU A 3 -3.75 10.91 12.90
C LEU A 3 -4.76 9.83 12.49
N GLY A 4 -4.97 8.82 13.35
CA GLY A 4 -5.89 7.73 13.06
C GLY A 4 -5.36 6.78 11.97
N ILE A 5 -4.06 6.41 12.03
CA ILE A 5 -3.41 5.61 11.00
C ILE A 5 -2.91 4.30 11.59
N THR A 6 -3.31 3.18 10.98
CA THR A 6 -2.70 1.86 11.18
C THR A 6 -1.82 1.54 9.97
N MET A 7 -0.54 1.28 10.21
CA MET A 7 0.34 0.69 9.21
C MET A 7 0.14 -0.82 9.18
N VAL A 8 -0.06 -1.37 7.98
CA VAL A 8 -0.15 -2.81 7.75
C VAL A 8 1.02 -3.23 6.87
N ILE A 9 1.85 -4.14 7.38
CA ILE A 9 2.96 -4.74 6.64
C ILE A 9 2.72 -6.22 6.44
N THR A 10 2.89 -6.70 5.21
CA THR A 10 3.00 -8.12 4.91
C THR A 10 4.46 -8.52 4.77
N SER A 11 4.84 -9.61 5.43
CA SER A 11 6.20 -10.16 5.43
C SER A 11 6.19 -11.67 5.28
N CYS A 12 7.30 -12.24 4.80
CA CYS A 12 7.46 -13.68 4.65
C CYS A 12 8.93 -14.11 4.92
N GLY A 13 9.34 -14.05 6.18
CA GLY A 13 10.66 -14.51 6.64
C GLY A 13 11.84 -13.66 6.18
N ARG A 14 11.61 -12.44 5.67
CA ARG A 14 12.66 -11.50 5.21
C ARG A 14 12.96 -10.44 6.26
N GLN A 15 13.36 -10.88 7.46
CA GLN A 15 13.52 -10.02 8.64
C GLN A 15 14.50 -8.87 8.46
N ASP A 16 15.56 -9.06 7.67
CA ASP A 16 16.54 -8.02 7.33
C ASP A 16 15.92 -6.91 6.47
N LEU A 17 15.11 -7.26 5.48
CA LEU A 17 14.36 -6.29 4.67
C LEU A 17 13.29 -5.59 5.51
N LEU A 18 12.53 -6.34 6.30
CA LEU A 18 11.55 -5.77 7.21
C LEU A 18 12.18 -4.77 8.17
N ALA A 19 13.34 -5.10 8.75
CA ALA A 19 14.06 -4.20 9.64
C ALA A 19 14.52 -2.91 8.94
N GLU A 20 14.96 -3.00 7.69
CA GLU A 20 15.34 -1.84 6.87
C GLU A 20 14.11 -0.96 6.55
N THR A 21 12.99 -1.60 6.15
CA THR A 21 11.72 -0.92 5.89
C THR A 21 11.26 -0.13 7.12
N LEU A 22 11.25 -0.77 8.29
CA LEU A 22 10.82 -0.14 9.53
C LEU A 22 11.76 0.99 9.99
N ARG A 23 13.10 0.80 9.91
CA ARG A 23 14.05 1.84 10.27
C ARG A 23 13.90 3.08 9.40
N SER A 24 13.79 2.88 8.10
CA SER A 24 13.61 4.00 7.17
C SER A 24 12.28 4.70 7.36
N PHE A 25 11.20 3.96 7.65
CA PHE A 25 9.91 4.57 8.00
C PHE A 25 10.01 5.42 9.28
N GLU A 26 10.53 4.86 10.37
CA GLU A 26 10.66 5.56 11.65
C GLU A 26 11.54 6.81 11.53
N GLN A 27 12.58 6.76 10.69
CA GLN A 27 13.45 7.91 10.42
C GLN A 27 12.72 9.06 9.75
N HIS A 28 11.79 8.78 8.83
CA HIS A 28 11.16 9.80 7.99
C HIS A 28 9.73 10.18 8.40
N ALA A 29 9.06 9.32 9.18
CA ALA A 29 7.68 9.54 9.64
C ALA A 29 7.46 9.12 11.11
N PRO A 30 8.31 9.57 12.06
CA PRO A 30 8.12 9.24 13.47
C PRO A 30 6.82 9.84 14.02
N ASN A 31 6.21 9.18 15.00
CA ASN A 31 4.98 9.62 15.67
C ASN A 31 3.72 9.75 14.77
N THR A 32 3.74 9.21 13.54
CA THR A 32 2.61 9.32 12.62
C THR A 32 1.61 8.16 12.77
N LEU A 33 2.04 7.03 13.34
CA LEU A 33 1.22 5.83 13.47
C LEU A 33 0.58 5.70 14.84
N ASP A 34 -0.68 5.30 14.84
CA ASP A 34 -1.38 4.83 16.05
C ASP A 34 -1.15 3.34 16.29
N GLU A 35 -1.10 2.55 15.22
CA GLU A 35 -0.91 1.12 15.29
C GLU A 35 -0.02 0.61 14.15
N LEU A 36 0.79 -0.41 14.44
CA LEU A 36 1.52 -1.20 13.47
C LEU A 36 1.02 -2.65 13.54
N ILE A 37 0.51 -3.17 12.43
CA ILE A 37 0.14 -4.57 12.26
C ILE A 37 1.11 -5.20 11.27
N ILE A 38 1.87 -6.20 11.71
CA ILE A 38 2.71 -7.01 10.83
C ILE A 38 2.06 -8.37 10.67
N VAL A 39 1.85 -8.79 9.42
CA VAL A 39 1.40 -10.15 9.10
C VAL A 39 2.58 -10.92 8.54
N GLU A 40 3.00 -11.92 9.28
CA GLU A 40 4.09 -12.80 8.89
C GLU A 40 3.54 -14.11 8.30
N ASP A 41 3.90 -14.38 7.04
CA ASP A 41 3.49 -15.60 6.34
C ASP A 41 4.50 -16.74 6.53
N GLY A 42 4.62 -17.16 7.77
CA GLY A 42 5.53 -18.22 8.21
C GLY A 42 6.15 -17.91 9.58
N PRO A 43 6.98 -18.80 10.07
CA PRO A 43 7.68 -18.60 11.35
C PRO A 43 8.76 -17.53 11.20
N ALA A 44 8.71 -16.48 12.01
CA ALA A 44 9.74 -15.46 12.11
C ALA A 44 9.83 -14.88 13.52
N ASP A 45 11.02 -14.46 13.91
CA ASP A 45 11.26 -13.71 15.13
C ASP A 45 11.27 -12.21 14.80
N ASN A 46 10.19 -11.55 15.15
CA ASN A 46 10.01 -10.10 14.95
C ASN A 46 10.15 -9.32 16.27
N SER A 47 10.87 -9.86 17.26
CA SER A 47 11.09 -9.22 18.56
C SER A 47 11.77 -7.85 18.47
N PHE A 48 12.60 -7.65 17.44
CA PHE A 48 13.32 -6.38 17.15
C PHE A 48 12.41 -5.21 16.77
N VAL A 49 11.16 -5.45 16.39
CA VAL A 49 10.25 -4.41 15.86
C VAL A 49 10.02 -3.29 16.87
N LYS A 50 9.82 -3.65 18.16
CA LYS A 50 9.58 -2.65 19.21
C LYS A 50 10.77 -1.72 19.44
N ASP A 51 11.98 -2.21 19.23
CA ASP A 51 13.20 -1.41 19.39
C ASP A 51 13.39 -0.47 18.20
N ILE A 52 12.94 -0.87 17.00
CA ILE A 52 13.04 -0.05 15.79
C ILE A 52 11.93 1.01 15.72
N MET A 53 10.71 0.68 16.20
CA MET A 53 9.54 1.52 16.11
C MET A 53 9.08 2.02 17.49
N PRO A 54 9.91 2.79 18.22
CA PRO A 54 9.61 3.22 19.59
C PRO A 54 8.46 4.23 19.65
N THR A 55 8.13 4.89 18.54
CA THR A 55 7.09 5.94 18.50
C THR A 55 5.69 5.39 18.22
N VAL A 56 5.56 4.14 17.78
CA VAL A 56 4.27 3.52 17.53
C VAL A 56 3.52 3.25 18.84
N LYS A 57 2.23 3.61 18.91
CA LYS A 57 1.45 3.48 20.15
C LYS A 57 1.01 2.05 20.44
N SER A 58 0.74 1.26 19.41
CA SER A 58 0.28 -0.12 19.50
C SER A 58 0.94 -1.00 18.43
N PHE A 59 1.31 -2.21 18.81
CA PHE A 59 1.91 -3.18 17.92
C PHE A 59 1.19 -4.52 18.00
N ASN A 60 0.82 -5.07 16.85
CA ASN A 60 0.17 -6.36 16.72
C ASN A 60 0.91 -7.22 15.67
N LEU A 61 1.37 -8.40 16.10
CA LEU A 61 2.00 -9.39 15.22
C LEU A 61 1.03 -10.53 14.95
N LEU A 62 0.65 -10.68 13.68
CA LEU A 62 -0.21 -11.74 13.19
C LEU A 62 0.67 -12.80 12.51
N ASN A 63 0.89 -13.92 13.16
CA ASN A 63 1.65 -15.03 12.61
C ASN A 63 0.72 -16.07 11.97
N SER A 64 0.99 -16.45 10.73
CA SER A 64 0.36 -17.63 10.14
C SER A 64 0.97 -18.91 10.74
N PRO A 65 0.21 -19.73 11.44
CA PRO A 65 0.81 -20.71 12.37
C PRO A 65 1.48 -21.91 11.73
N VAL A 66 1.16 -22.31 10.49
CA VAL A 66 1.67 -23.61 9.97
C VAL A 66 1.87 -23.68 8.46
N THR A 67 1.12 -22.94 7.66
CA THR A 67 1.21 -22.97 6.20
C THR A 67 1.15 -21.58 5.64
N ARG A 68 1.92 -21.31 4.60
CA ARG A 68 1.83 -20.06 3.87
C ARG A 68 0.40 -19.84 3.38
N ARG A 69 -0.24 -18.78 3.84
CA ARG A 69 -1.60 -18.39 3.44
C ARG A 69 -1.60 -17.63 2.12
N GLY A 70 -0.47 -17.03 1.79
CA GLY A 70 -0.30 -16.14 0.66
C GLY A 70 -0.67 -14.69 0.97
N GLN A 71 -0.09 -13.79 0.22
CA GLN A 71 -0.15 -12.34 0.43
C GLN A 71 -1.58 -11.82 0.58
N LEU A 72 -2.48 -12.15 -0.34
CA LEU A 72 -3.84 -11.61 -0.36
C LEU A 72 -4.64 -11.96 0.91
N LEU A 73 -4.59 -13.23 1.33
CA LEU A 73 -5.30 -13.66 2.54
C LEU A 73 -4.73 -13.01 3.80
N ASN A 74 -3.43 -12.76 3.82
CA ASN A 74 -2.76 -12.07 4.90
C ASN A 74 -3.14 -10.59 4.94
N ILE A 75 -3.21 -9.92 3.79
CA ILE A 75 -3.68 -8.53 3.70
C ILE A 75 -5.12 -8.42 4.23
N GLU A 76 -6.04 -9.27 3.78
CA GLU A 76 -7.42 -9.24 4.25
C GLU A 76 -7.55 -9.53 5.75
N TRP A 77 -6.74 -10.46 6.26
CA TRP A 77 -6.71 -10.74 7.69
C TRP A 77 -6.23 -9.53 8.49
N ALA A 78 -5.15 -8.89 8.06
CA ALA A 78 -4.67 -7.66 8.71
C ALA A 78 -5.70 -6.54 8.65
N TYR A 79 -6.27 -6.29 7.47
CA TYR A 79 -7.26 -5.23 7.29
C TYR A 79 -8.52 -5.45 8.15
N SER A 80 -8.90 -6.70 8.41
CA SER A 80 -10.02 -7.01 9.31
C SER A 80 -9.76 -6.63 10.78
N GLN A 81 -8.50 -6.42 11.16
CA GLN A 81 -8.10 -5.99 12.50
C GLN A 81 -8.00 -4.46 12.63
N VAL A 82 -7.90 -3.72 11.53
CA VAL A 82 -7.76 -2.27 11.54
C VAL A 82 -9.02 -1.61 12.05
N LYS A 83 -8.85 -0.66 12.98
CA LYS A 83 -9.95 0.12 13.60
C LYS A 83 -9.81 1.62 13.34
N THR A 84 -8.65 2.05 12.86
CA THR A 84 -8.39 3.45 12.52
C THR A 84 -9.02 3.81 11.18
N PRO A 85 -9.34 5.10 10.91
CA PRO A 85 -9.92 5.53 9.65
C PRO A 85 -9.00 5.35 8.44
N TYR A 86 -7.68 5.30 8.65
CA TYR A 86 -6.71 5.19 7.57
C TYR A 86 -5.82 3.95 7.72
N ILE A 87 -5.49 3.36 6.56
CA ILE A 87 -4.53 2.26 6.43
C ILE A 87 -3.34 2.78 5.62
N PHE A 88 -2.15 2.70 6.19
CA PHE A 88 -0.91 2.79 5.43
C PHE A 88 -0.45 1.38 5.10
N HIS A 89 -0.65 0.94 3.85
CA HIS A 89 -0.21 -0.38 3.42
C HIS A 89 1.24 -0.33 2.95
N CYS A 90 2.01 -1.36 3.29
CA CYS A 90 3.40 -1.55 2.87
C CYS A 90 3.74 -3.05 2.82
N GLU A 91 4.73 -3.41 2.04
CA GLU A 91 5.41 -4.71 2.10
C GLU A 91 6.73 -4.56 2.85
N ASP A 92 7.39 -5.67 3.16
CA ASP A 92 8.62 -5.71 3.98
C ASP A 92 9.91 -5.31 3.23
N ASP A 93 9.83 -4.89 1.97
CA ASP A 93 10.99 -4.64 1.10
C ASP A 93 11.01 -3.26 0.46
N TRP A 94 10.59 -2.25 1.22
CA TRP A 94 10.61 -0.85 0.82
C TRP A 94 11.51 -0.01 1.73
N ARG A 95 12.31 0.87 1.14
CA ARG A 95 13.06 1.91 1.86
C ARG A 95 12.38 3.25 1.66
N PHE A 96 12.03 3.92 2.75
CA PHE A 96 11.55 5.30 2.72
C PHE A 96 12.74 6.25 2.59
N THR A 97 12.63 7.25 1.72
CA THR A 97 13.78 8.10 1.31
C THR A 97 13.59 9.58 1.63
N ALA A 98 12.38 10.00 1.97
CA ALA A 98 12.07 11.40 2.28
C ALA A 98 10.91 11.52 3.28
N PRO A 99 10.81 12.62 4.05
CA PRO A 99 9.77 12.85 5.05
C PRO A 99 8.45 13.35 4.43
N ASN A 100 7.46 13.61 5.28
CA ASN A 100 6.14 14.22 5.00
C ASN A 100 5.21 13.41 4.10
N PHE A 101 5.56 12.19 3.70
CA PHE A 101 4.70 11.39 2.80
C PHE A 101 3.38 10.96 3.45
N ILE A 102 3.33 10.86 4.77
CA ILE A 102 2.10 10.56 5.52
C ILE A 102 1.19 11.78 5.52
N GLU A 103 1.73 12.93 5.92
CA GLU A 103 1.00 14.20 6.05
C GLU A 103 0.48 14.67 4.68
N ASP A 104 1.33 14.63 3.65
CA ASP A 104 0.97 14.98 2.28
C ASP A 104 -0.11 14.06 1.72
N SER A 105 0.01 12.74 1.97
CA SER A 105 -1.01 11.77 1.57
C SER A 105 -2.33 12.00 2.29
N LEU A 106 -2.29 12.23 3.59
CA LEU A 106 -3.48 12.50 4.40
C LEU A 106 -4.19 13.76 3.91
N HIS A 107 -3.43 14.83 3.66
CA HIS A 107 -3.97 16.08 3.11
C HIS A 107 -4.73 15.86 1.80
N LEU A 108 -4.12 15.16 0.84
CA LEU A 108 -4.79 14.84 -0.43
C LEU A 108 -6.06 14.01 -0.25
N LEU A 109 -6.03 13.01 0.65
CA LEU A 109 -7.22 12.19 0.93
C LEU A 109 -8.32 12.99 1.63
N GLU A 110 -8.00 13.95 2.48
CA GLU A 110 -8.99 14.81 3.16
C GLU A 110 -9.60 15.84 2.21
N VAL A 111 -8.80 16.44 1.34
CA VAL A 111 -9.27 17.44 0.36
C VAL A 111 -10.09 16.80 -0.76
N PHE A 112 -9.69 15.61 -1.22
CA PHE A 112 -10.30 14.94 -2.35
C PHE A 112 -10.95 13.61 -1.91
N PRO A 113 -12.27 13.58 -1.61
CA PRO A 113 -12.97 12.34 -1.27
C PRO A 113 -12.89 11.26 -2.35
N GLU A 114 -12.68 11.63 -3.61
CA GLU A 114 -12.52 10.72 -4.75
C GLU A 114 -11.09 10.19 -4.90
N CYS A 115 -10.09 10.77 -4.20
CA CYS A 115 -8.75 10.23 -4.18
C CYS A 115 -8.74 8.95 -3.36
N LEU A 116 -8.48 7.81 -4.00
CA LEU A 116 -8.47 6.47 -3.38
C LEU A 116 -7.23 6.25 -2.53
N MET A 117 -6.08 6.56 -3.10
CA MET A 117 -4.78 6.40 -2.46
C MET A 117 -3.72 7.30 -3.10
N VAL A 118 -2.63 7.48 -2.37
CA VAL A 118 -1.46 8.24 -2.82
C VAL A 118 -0.29 7.29 -3.00
N HIS A 119 0.26 7.26 -4.21
CA HIS A 119 1.42 6.45 -4.58
C HIS A 119 2.70 7.17 -4.19
N LEU A 120 3.64 6.43 -3.61
CA LEU A 120 4.92 6.96 -3.15
C LEU A 120 6.11 6.61 -4.05
N ARG A 121 5.91 5.75 -5.05
CA ARG A 121 6.96 5.35 -6.00
C ARG A 121 7.33 6.49 -6.94
N SER A 122 8.56 6.47 -7.43
CA SER A 122 9.00 7.43 -8.45
C SER A 122 8.19 7.29 -9.75
N HIS A 123 8.07 8.38 -10.51
CA HIS A 123 7.42 8.31 -11.83
C HIS A 123 8.18 7.40 -12.80
N LYS A 124 9.50 7.27 -12.62
CA LYS A 124 10.33 6.34 -13.39
C LYS A 124 9.95 4.88 -13.13
N ASP A 125 9.67 4.51 -11.88
CA ASP A 125 9.25 3.14 -11.51
C ASP A 125 7.80 2.86 -11.94
N GLN A 126 7.05 3.89 -12.32
CA GLN A 126 5.71 3.82 -12.84
C GLN A 126 5.66 3.93 -14.37
N TRP A 127 6.79 3.67 -15.03
CA TRP A 127 6.92 3.65 -16.47
C TRP A 127 6.65 2.25 -17.04
N GLN A 128 5.83 2.19 -18.07
CA GLN A 128 5.53 0.95 -18.77
C GLN A 128 6.29 0.89 -20.10
N GLU A 129 7.36 0.10 -20.14
CA GLU A 129 8.21 -0.02 -21.33
C GLU A 129 7.45 -0.54 -22.57
N SER A 130 6.57 -1.53 -22.38
CA SER A 130 5.78 -2.13 -23.48
C SER A 130 4.91 -1.12 -24.23
N HIS A 131 4.53 -0.03 -23.58
CA HIS A 131 3.67 1.02 -24.14
C HIS A 131 4.38 2.36 -24.27
N ASN A 132 5.65 2.43 -23.90
CA ASN A 132 6.49 3.62 -23.91
C ASN A 132 5.79 4.84 -23.27
N ARG A 133 5.17 4.66 -22.12
CA ARG A 133 4.48 5.73 -21.39
C ARG A 133 4.49 5.55 -19.88
N SER A 134 4.38 6.67 -19.17
CA SER A 134 4.17 6.69 -17.72
C SER A 134 2.72 6.38 -17.35
N TRP A 135 2.51 5.71 -16.22
CA TRP A 135 1.18 5.62 -15.59
C TRP A 135 0.78 6.91 -14.89
N VAL A 136 1.74 7.78 -14.61
CA VAL A 136 1.49 9.11 -14.07
C VAL A 136 1.14 10.06 -15.20
N GLU A 137 0.15 10.92 -15.02
CA GLU A 137 -0.19 11.99 -15.96
C GLU A 137 0.94 13.02 -16.00
N GLU A 138 1.05 13.75 -17.10
CA GLU A 138 2.11 14.76 -17.27
C GLU A 138 1.77 16.06 -16.54
N GLU A 139 0.48 16.29 -16.30
CA GLU A 139 -0.02 17.51 -15.67
C GLU A 139 0.26 17.50 -14.17
N GLU A 140 0.98 18.52 -13.71
CA GLU A 140 1.17 18.83 -12.30
C GLU A 140 -0.04 19.59 -11.76
N HIS A 141 -0.57 19.14 -10.65
CA HIS A 141 -1.61 19.81 -9.90
C HIS A 141 -1.03 20.36 -8.60
N VAL A 142 -1.54 21.48 -8.10
CA VAL A 142 -1.09 22.09 -6.85
C VAL A 142 -2.29 22.40 -5.96
N ILE A 143 -2.20 21.99 -4.68
CA ILE A 143 -3.15 22.33 -3.64
C ILE A 143 -2.39 22.72 -2.36
N ASP A 144 -2.66 23.90 -1.81
CA ASP A 144 -2.02 24.42 -0.59
C ASP A 144 -0.48 24.28 -0.59
N ALA A 145 0.15 24.59 -1.74
CA ALA A 145 1.59 24.43 -2.02
C ALA A 145 2.09 22.97 -2.12
N LEU A 146 1.22 21.97 -2.06
CA LEU A 146 1.56 20.59 -2.32
C LEU A 146 1.35 20.26 -3.81
N SER A 147 2.42 19.86 -4.49
CA SER A 147 2.36 19.33 -5.86
C SER A 147 1.96 17.86 -5.85
N TYR A 148 1.09 17.49 -6.76
CA TYR A 148 0.72 16.10 -7.00
C TYR A 148 0.38 15.87 -8.47
N TRP A 149 0.41 14.60 -8.86
CA TRP A 149 0.04 14.14 -10.20
C TRP A 149 -1.04 13.07 -10.08
N LYS A 150 -1.94 13.00 -11.07
CA LYS A 150 -2.91 11.91 -11.13
C LYS A 150 -2.30 10.67 -11.77
N ILE A 151 -2.69 9.52 -11.28
CA ILE A 151 -2.39 8.24 -11.92
C ILE A 151 -3.44 8.01 -13.01
N ARG A 152 -2.97 7.69 -14.23
CA ARG A 152 -3.86 7.38 -15.36
C ARG A 152 -4.81 6.26 -14.99
N PRO A 153 -6.09 6.39 -15.32
CA PRO A 153 -7.06 5.35 -15.07
C PRO A 153 -6.69 4.07 -15.83
N TRP A 154 -7.09 2.94 -15.28
CA TRP A 154 -6.99 1.67 -15.98
C TRP A 154 -7.85 1.71 -17.24
N ILE A 155 -7.22 1.57 -18.41
CA ILE A 155 -7.89 1.36 -19.69
C ILE A 155 -7.55 -0.05 -20.13
N GLN A 156 -8.57 -0.84 -20.49
CA GLN A 156 -8.40 -2.21 -20.96
C GLN A 156 -7.39 -2.22 -22.12
N HIS A 157 -6.30 -2.98 -21.98
CA HIS A 157 -5.15 -3.09 -22.88
C HIS A 157 -4.02 -2.05 -22.73
N ASP A 158 -4.22 -0.92 -22.07
CA ASP A 158 -3.20 0.14 -22.03
C ASP A 158 -2.39 0.19 -20.73
N GLY A 159 -2.81 -0.53 -19.69
CA GLY A 159 -2.17 -0.50 -18.37
C GLY A 159 -2.27 0.89 -17.71
N GLY A 160 -2.78 0.94 -16.55
CA GLY A 160 -2.77 2.06 -15.63
C GLY A 160 -3.17 1.47 -14.30
N PHE A 161 -2.51 1.84 -13.21
CA PHE A 161 -2.82 1.26 -11.91
C PHE A 161 -3.43 2.33 -11.03
N GLY A 162 -4.75 2.27 -10.86
CA GLY A 162 -5.38 3.06 -9.82
C GLY A 162 -5.06 2.49 -8.44
N PHE A 163 -5.33 1.19 -8.22
CA PHE A 163 -5.13 0.50 -6.95
C PHE A 163 -3.90 -0.41 -6.99
N THR A 164 -3.07 -0.38 -5.93
CA THR A 164 -1.88 -1.23 -5.80
C THR A 164 -1.60 -1.58 -4.34
N PHE A 165 -0.85 -2.67 -4.11
CA PHE A 165 -0.31 -3.04 -2.80
C PHE A 165 1.04 -2.38 -2.48
N ASN A 166 1.61 -1.60 -3.38
CA ASN A 166 2.78 -0.78 -3.07
C ASN A 166 2.48 0.20 -1.93
N PRO A 167 3.51 0.75 -1.26
CA PRO A 167 3.33 1.68 -0.16
C PRO A 167 2.41 2.85 -0.50
N GLY A 168 1.43 3.08 0.37
CA GLY A 168 0.49 4.18 0.21
C GLY A 168 -0.60 4.24 1.26
N LEU A 169 -1.08 5.46 1.50
CA LEU A 169 -2.17 5.74 2.43
C LEU A 169 -3.52 5.63 1.72
N ARG A 170 -4.50 5.04 2.40
CA ARG A 170 -5.89 4.88 1.93
C ARG A 170 -6.87 4.89 3.09
N ARG A 171 -8.15 5.17 2.81
CA ARG A 171 -9.20 5.10 3.83
C ARG A 171 -9.68 3.66 4.03
N LEU A 172 -9.87 3.25 5.27
CA LEU A 172 -10.53 1.99 5.62
C LEU A 172 -11.97 1.93 5.07
N ALA A 173 -12.68 3.06 5.05
CA ALA A 173 -14.04 3.14 4.52
C ALA A 173 -14.13 2.75 3.04
N ASP A 174 -13.14 3.13 2.21
CA ASP A 174 -13.11 2.78 0.79
C ASP A 174 -12.88 1.28 0.59
N TYR A 175 -12.08 0.63 1.45
CA TYR A 175 -11.95 -0.83 1.46
C TYR A 175 -13.29 -1.52 1.74
N HIS A 176 -14.02 -1.04 2.73
CA HIS A 176 -15.33 -1.60 3.07
C HIS A 176 -16.39 -1.32 2.00
N ARG A 177 -16.31 -0.18 1.32
CA ARG A 177 -17.26 0.24 0.26
C ARG A 177 -17.35 -0.76 -0.89
N VAL A 178 -16.27 -1.47 -1.20
CA VAL A 178 -16.24 -2.50 -2.24
C VAL A 178 -16.37 -3.92 -1.70
N GLY A 179 -16.53 -4.09 -0.39
CA GLY A 179 -16.68 -5.39 0.27
C GLY A 179 -15.36 -6.14 0.44
N GLY A 180 -14.24 -5.42 0.56
CA GLY A 180 -12.90 -5.99 0.69
C GLY A 180 -12.25 -6.29 -0.66
N LEU A 181 -11.06 -6.93 -0.64
CA LEU A 181 -10.27 -7.18 -1.85
C LEU A 181 -10.82 -8.33 -2.68
N ARG A 182 -11.39 -9.35 -2.05
CA ARG A 182 -11.85 -10.57 -2.72
C ARG A 182 -13.25 -10.46 -3.32
N THR A 183 -14.11 -9.59 -2.80
CA THR A 183 -15.47 -9.43 -3.31
C THR A 183 -15.50 -9.06 -4.80
N PRO A 184 -14.74 -8.07 -5.28
CA PRO A 184 -14.68 -7.75 -6.70
C PRO A 184 -14.19 -8.93 -7.57
N ILE A 185 -13.27 -9.73 -7.04
CA ILE A 185 -12.78 -10.94 -7.70
C ILE A 185 -13.87 -12.00 -7.79
N ALA A 186 -14.56 -12.27 -6.68
CA ALA A 186 -15.63 -13.26 -6.64
C ALA A 186 -16.80 -12.88 -7.56
N VAL A 187 -17.13 -11.59 -7.65
CA VAL A 187 -18.16 -11.08 -8.57
C VAL A 187 -17.77 -11.33 -10.03
N ARG A 188 -16.50 -11.10 -10.38
CA ARG A 188 -16.01 -11.20 -11.76
C ARG A 188 -15.75 -12.65 -12.21
N TYR A 189 -15.18 -13.47 -11.33
CA TYR A 189 -14.64 -14.79 -11.68
C TYR A 189 -15.32 -15.96 -10.96
N GLY A 190 -16.25 -15.66 -10.06
CA GLY A 190 -16.96 -16.62 -9.21
C GLY A 190 -16.30 -16.86 -7.85
N PRO A 191 -17.10 -17.30 -6.87
CA PRO A 191 -16.69 -17.38 -5.45
C PRO A 191 -15.61 -18.45 -5.19
N MET A 192 -15.46 -19.43 -6.08
CA MET A 192 -14.47 -20.50 -5.97
C MET A 192 -13.14 -20.17 -6.66
N PHE A 193 -13.01 -18.98 -7.25
CA PHE A 193 -11.78 -18.59 -7.91
C PHE A 193 -10.67 -18.37 -6.88
N ASN A 194 -9.65 -19.23 -6.93
CA ASN A 194 -8.50 -19.15 -6.05
C ASN A 194 -7.48 -18.17 -6.62
N VAL A 195 -7.49 -16.93 -6.14
CA VAL A 195 -6.59 -15.90 -6.63
C VAL A 195 -5.27 -15.98 -5.88
N LYS A 196 -4.23 -16.42 -6.57
CA LYS A 196 -2.84 -16.33 -6.12
C LYS A 196 -2.11 -15.15 -6.76
N ASP A 197 -2.65 -14.60 -7.83
CA ASP A 197 -2.03 -13.52 -8.61
C ASP A 197 -2.44 -12.15 -8.04
N GLY A 198 -1.49 -11.51 -7.35
CA GLY A 198 -1.66 -10.16 -6.79
C GLY A 198 -1.98 -9.12 -7.86
N CYS A 199 -1.38 -9.22 -9.05
CA CYS A 199 -1.61 -8.29 -10.16
C CYS A 199 -3.07 -8.35 -10.65
N LEU A 200 -3.67 -9.55 -10.68
CA LEU A 200 -5.08 -9.69 -11.03
C LEU A 200 -6.00 -9.04 -10.00
N VAL A 201 -5.65 -9.15 -8.72
CA VAL A 201 -6.40 -8.51 -7.63
C VAL A 201 -6.30 -7.00 -7.72
N GLU A 202 -5.10 -6.45 -7.90
CA GLU A 202 -4.88 -5.01 -8.07
C GLU A 202 -5.68 -4.47 -9.26
N ARG A 203 -5.57 -5.12 -10.43
CA ARG A 203 -6.34 -4.75 -11.63
C ARG A 203 -7.84 -4.73 -11.39
N THR A 204 -8.38 -5.82 -10.84
CA THR A 204 -9.83 -5.93 -10.65
C THR A 204 -10.35 -4.90 -9.66
N ASN A 205 -9.60 -4.63 -8.60
CA ASN A 205 -9.95 -3.58 -7.65
C ASN A 205 -9.80 -2.19 -8.27
N ALA A 206 -8.74 -1.93 -9.03
CA ALA A 206 -8.55 -0.67 -9.74
C ALA A 206 -9.73 -0.34 -10.66
N GLU A 207 -10.15 -1.31 -11.50
CA GLU A 207 -11.34 -1.16 -12.36
C GLU A 207 -12.62 -0.88 -11.55
N ASN A 208 -12.76 -1.54 -10.40
CA ASN A 208 -13.94 -1.37 -9.57
C ASN A 208 -14.01 0.02 -8.93
N TYR A 209 -12.89 0.50 -8.37
CA TYR A 209 -12.80 1.86 -7.84
C TYR A 209 -12.97 2.93 -8.91
N GLN A 210 -12.40 2.71 -10.10
CA GLN A 210 -12.57 3.61 -11.23
C GLN A 210 -14.05 3.75 -11.64
N ARG A 211 -14.83 2.65 -11.63
CA ARG A 211 -16.29 2.69 -11.89
C ARG A 211 -17.04 3.48 -10.82
N LEU A 212 -16.49 3.65 -9.64
CA LEU A 212 -17.01 4.50 -8.58
C LEU A 212 -16.56 5.96 -8.71
N GLY A 213 -15.84 6.32 -9.80
CA GLY A 213 -15.31 7.67 -10.04
C GLY A 213 -14.06 8.00 -9.23
N MET A 214 -13.40 6.99 -8.61
CA MET A 214 -12.21 7.21 -7.80
C MET A 214 -10.94 7.22 -8.67
N TRP A 215 -9.94 7.96 -8.23
CA TRP A 215 -8.64 8.10 -8.85
C TRP A 215 -7.51 8.02 -7.81
N CYS A 216 -6.26 7.89 -8.26
CA CYS A 216 -5.10 7.85 -7.37
C CYS A 216 -4.14 9.00 -7.68
N ALA A 217 -3.44 9.48 -6.66
CA ALA A 217 -2.40 10.48 -6.76
C ALA A 217 -1.00 9.87 -6.71
N SER A 218 -0.01 10.60 -7.22
CA SER A 218 1.42 10.43 -6.99
C SER A 218 1.99 11.75 -6.46
N LEU A 219 2.90 11.70 -5.48
CA LEU A 219 3.40 12.92 -4.85
C LEU A 219 4.42 13.64 -5.73
N GLU A 220 5.59 13.07 -5.94
CA GLU A 220 6.67 13.75 -6.64
C GLU A 220 7.40 12.83 -7.62
N PRO A 221 8.04 13.39 -8.67
CA PRO A 221 8.70 12.57 -9.70
C PRO A 221 9.78 11.62 -9.18
N GLN A 222 10.49 12.00 -8.11
CA GLN A 222 11.55 11.20 -7.49
C GLN A 222 10.97 10.05 -6.65
N GLY A 223 9.73 10.21 -6.18
CA GLY A 223 9.10 9.30 -5.22
C GLY A 223 9.65 9.48 -3.79
N ARG A 224 9.03 8.80 -2.87
CA ARG A 224 9.39 8.79 -1.44
C ARG A 224 9.81 7.40 -0.95
N VAL A 225 9.84 6.42 -1.84
CA VAL A 225 10.22 5.03 -1.55
C VAL A 225 11.05 4.42 -2.65
N GLU A 226 11.89 3.48 -2.28
CA GLU A 226 12.71 2.64 -3.14
C GLU A 226 12.41 1.16 -2.85
N HIS A 227 12.18 0.35 -3.88
CA HIS A 227 12.01 -1.09 -3.72
C HIS A 227 13.36 -1.78 -3.59
N ILE A 228 13.61 -2.36 -2.42
CA ILE A 228 14.91 -2.99 -2.08
C ILE A 228 14.91 -4.52 -2.21
N GLY A 229 13.76 -5.11 -2.55
CA GLY A 229 13.56 -6.55 -2.65
C GLY A 229 13.69 -7.18 -4.03
N TRP A 230 14.07 -6.43 -5.07
CA TRP A 230 14.06 -6.87 -6.47
C TRP A 230 14.70 -8.25 -6.74
N HIS A 231 15.73 -8.62 -6.00
CA HIS A 231 16.48 -9.88 -6.18
C HIS A 231 16.08 -10.97 -5.18
N ARG A 232 15.02 -10.75 -4.39
CA ARG A 232 14.63 -11.61 -3.27
C ARG A 232 13.16 -12.00 -3.30
N HIS A 233 12.61 -12.19 -4.50
CA HIS A 233 11.24 -12.67 -4.64
C HIS A 233 11.09 -14.08 -4.06
N ILE A 234 10.05 -14.26 -3.25
CA ILE A 234 9.69 -15.57 -2.71
C ILE A 234 8.77 -16.23 -3.73
N PRO A 235 9.10 -17.44 -4.24
CA PRO A 235 8.22 -18.16 -5.14
C PRO A 235 6.87 -18.42 -4.46
N THR A 236 5.79 -18.04 -5.12
CA THR A 236 4.40 -18.27 -4.69
C THR A 236 3.95 -19.69 -4.94
#